data_872f7899b49bf49e1f1f23b7481dabd9
#
_entry.id   872f7899b49bf49e1f1f23b7481dabd9
#
_cell.length_a   1.000
_cell.length_b   1.000
_cell.length_c   1.000
_cell.angle_alpha   90.00
_cell.angle_beta   90.00
_cell.angle_gamma   90.00
#
_symmetry.space_group_name_H-M   'P 1'
#
loop_
_entity.id
_entity.type
_entity.pdbx_description
1 polymer ?
#
loop_
_entity_poly.entity_id
_entity_poly.type
_entity_poly.pdbx_seq_one_letter_code
_entity_poly.pdbx_strand_id
1 'polypeptide(L)'
;MFAIVGHFGTNTVAATLDYLKEKGIPMVYAATGIEDLYQEGATGNDKVIYPVQPIYNSEGRVLLARAVAPTDNGVGLGGTKIGVVATTDDAGSGLVYGVKKQAETLDVEIVYQDVDAAATDYSAAVNVLKNNGCDVVIACMNQAPLATLMASMRDADYNVDVITSYVSASAVTLGAFVENGSVTADRRVYSTAWLDTSTEEGMADYMTFYGAMSAWELENGGTGNDYALNSYAMAGYIAGDIFIQALKALDESGLELNWANFNDIMEATEFKLPMGGTISFANGDRLAVTSLALNTISLEYGESGYYELELVSPIMSLEDVLATIK
;
A
#
# COMPACT_ATOMS: atom_id res chain seq x y z
N MET A 1 -6.74 -9.32 27.88
CA MET A 1 -6.55 -8.48 26.69
C MET A 1 -7.85 -8.52 25.92
N PHE A 2 -8.38 -7.36 25.53
CA PHE A 2 -9.65 -7.29 24.79
C PHE A 2 -9.42 -7.36 23.27
N ALA A 3 -8.53 -6.54 22.75
CA ALA A 3 -8.18 -6.50 21.33
C ALA A 3 -6.69 -6.16 21.15
N ILE A 4 -6.16 -6.43 19.97
CA ILE A 4 -4.89 -5.87 19.48
C ILE A 4 -5.23 -4.78 18.47
N VAL A 5 -4.66 -3.59 18.66
CA VAL A 5 -4.88 -2.43 17.79
C VAL A 5 -3.54 -1.98 17.23
N GLY A 6 -3.38 -1.99 15.93
CA GLY A 6 -2.14 -1.59 15.26
C GLY A 6 -1.00 -2.57 15.49
N HIS A 7 -1.11 -3.80 15.04
CA HIS A 7 -0.02 -4.79 15.13
C HIS A 7 0.95 -4.63 13.96
N PHE A 8 2.22 -4.35 14.25
CA PHE A 8 3.20 -3.97 13.23
C PHE A 8 4.18 -5.10 12.89
N GLY A 9 4.49 -5.19 11.61
CA GLY A 9 5.55 -6.01 11.05
C GLY A 9 5.08 -7.39 10.58
N THR A 10 5.54 -7.76 9.38
CA THR A 10 5.16 -9.00 8.70
C THR A 10 5.37 -10.24 9.58
N ASN A 11 6.59 -10.44 10.09
CA ASN A 11 6.92 -11.62 10.89
C ASN A 11 6.18 -11.68 12.23
N THR A 12 5.95 -10.53 12.86
CA THR A 12 5.24 -10.45 14.16
C THR A 12 3.75 -10.71 13.99
N VAL A 13 3.14 -10.20 12.94
CA VAL A 13 1.75 -10.47 12.60
C VAL A 13 1.58 -11.96 12.28
N ALA A 14 2.37 -12.51 11.36
CA ALA A 14 2.31 -13.92 10.99
C ALA A 14 2.45 -14.86 12.20
N ALA A 15 3.39 -14.57 13.10
CA ALA A 15 3.62 -15.39 14.31
C ALA A 15 2.46 -15.39 15.31
N THR A 16 1.53 -14.43 15.23
CA THR A 16 0.41 -14.29 16.19
C THR A 16 -0.95 -14.64 15.62
N LEU A 17 -1.11 -14.69 14.30
CA LEU A 17 -2.40 -14.90 13.63
C LEU A 17 -3.15 -16.14 14.12
N ASP A 18 -2.50 -17.30 14.11
CA ASP A 18 -3.12 -18.57 14.51
C ASP A 18 -3.62 -18.53 15.96
N TYR A 19 -2.82 -17.93 16.86
CA TYR A 19 -3.23 -17.77 18.25
C TYR A 19 -4.45 -16.87 18.41
N LEU A 20 -4.48 -15.75 17.69
CA LEU A 20 -5.60 -14.79 17.76
C LEU A 20 -6.88 -15.43 17.22
N LYS A 21 -6.79 -16.13 16.10
CA LYS A 21 -7.90 -16.89 15.50
C LYS A 21 -8.38 -18.00 16.45
N GLU A 22 -7.46 -18.82 17.01
CA GLU A 22 -7.83 -19.86 17.97
C GLU A 22 -8.61 -19.31 19.17
N LYS A 23 -8.21 -18.15 19.69
CA LYS A 23 -8.82 -17.53 20.88
C LYS A 23 -10.00 -16.62 20.58
N GLY A 24 -10.23 -16.26 19.33
CA GLY A 24 -11.27 -15.30 18.93
C GLY A 24 -10.95 -13.85 19.36
N ILE A 25 -9.67 -13.49 19.50
CA ILE A 25 -9.23 -12.16 19.93
C ILE A 25 -9.22 -11.22 18.74
N PRO A 26 -9.98 -10.11 18.75
CA PRO A 26 -9.98 -9.13 17.67
C PRO A 26 -8.60 -8.51 17.44
N MET A 27 -8.17 -8.47 16.17
CA MET A 27 -7.03 -7.68 15.72
C MET A 27 -7.50 -6.65 14.71
N VAL A 28 -7.48 -5.38 15.12
CA VAL A 28 -7.85 -4.23 14.29
C VAL A 28 -6.58 -3.62 13.72
N TYR A 29 -6.48 -3.61 12.41
CA TYR A 29 -5.36 -3.10 11.64
C TYR A 29 -4.03 -3.82 11.93
N ALA A 30 -3.69 -4.79 11.08
CA ALA A 30 -2.33 -5.29 10.98
C ALA A 30 -1.54 -4.44 9.99
N ALA A 31 -0.41 -3.85 10.42
CA ALA A 31 0.44 -3.03 9.56
C ALA A 31 1.39 -3.91 8.73
N THR A 32 0.82 -4.68 7.86
CA THR A 32 1.44 -5.52 6.83
C THR A 32 0.40 -5.86 5.77
N GLY A 33 0.85 -6.19 4.58
CA GLY A 33 0.00 -6.63 3.46
C GLY A 33 0.12 -8.13 3.16
N ILE A 34 0.55 -8.96 4.11
CA ILE A 34 0.76 -10.41 3.86
C ILE A 34 -0.50 -11.13 3.43
N GLU A 35 -0.31 -12.19 2.63
CA GLU A 35 -1.38 -13.01 2.05
C GLU A 35 -2.31 -13.63 3.11
N ASP A 36 -1.78 -14.02 4.27
CA ASP A 36 -2.54 -14.65 5.36
C ASP A 36 -3.66 -13.76 5.93
N LEU A 37 -3.65 -12.46 5.64
CA LEU A 37 -4.72 -11.53 5.99
C LEU A 37 -5.87 -11.52 4.99
N TYR A 38 -5.62 -11.96 3.74
CA TYR A 38 -6.58 -11.88 2.64
C TYR A 38 -7.61 -13.00 2.72
N GLN A 39 -8.91 -12.66 2.82
CA GLN A 39 -10.01 -13.60 2.77
C GLN A 39 -11.24 -12.96 2.13
N GLU A 40 -11.86 -13.65 1.18
CA GLU A 40 -13.08 -13.20 0.48
C GLU A 40 -14.38 -13.54 1.22
N GLY A 41 -14.31 -14.27 2.32
CA GLY A 41 -15.47 -14.71 3.08
C GLY A 41 -15.07 -15.44 4.35
N ALA A 42 -14.44 -14.72 5.28
CA ALA A 42 -14.03 -15.24 6.57
C ALA A 42 -15.22 -15.79 7.35
N THR A 43 -15.05 -16.91 8.02
CA THR A 43 -16.07 -17.55 8.84
C THR A 43 -15.53 -17.89 10.23
N GLY A 44 -16.42 -18.04 11.20
CA GLY A 44 -16.03 -18.40 12.56
C GLY A 44 -14.99 -17.40 13.12
N ASN A 45 -13.93 -17.92 13.72
CA ASN A 45 -12.87 -17.11 14.33
C ASN A 45 -11.92 -16.47 13.30
N ASP A 46 -11.96 -16.85 12.03
CA ASP A 46 -11.20 -16.11 11.01
C ASP A 46 -11.68 -14.67 10.86
N LYS A 47 -12.92 -14.38 11.24
CA LYS A 47 -13.51 -13.03 11.23
C LYS A 47 -12.85 -12.04 12.17
N VAL A 48 -12.11 -12.49 13.20
CA VAL A 48 -11.51 -11.56 14.20
C VAL A 48 -10.32 -10.75 13.67
N ILE A 49 -9.87 -11.01 12.46
CA ILE A 49 -8.76 -10.31 11.82
C ILE A 49 -9.32 -9.26 10.87
N TYR A 50 -9.04 -7.99 11.14
CA TYR A 50 -9.56 -6.82 10.39
C TYR A 50 -8.41 -6.07 9.71
N PRO A 51 -7.97 -6.48 8.51
CA PRO A 51 -6.94 -5.78 7.75
C PRO A 51 -7.50 -4.46 7.21
N VAL A 52 -6.71 -3.40 7.23
CA VAL A 52 -7.13 -2.06 6.76
C VAL A 52 -6.29 -1.59 5.59
N GLN A 53 -4.96 -1.50 5.77
CA GLN A 53 -4.09 -1.12 4.65
C GLN A 53 -4.13 -2.17 3.54
N PRO A 54 -3.86 -1.79 2.28
CA PRO A 54 -3.91 -2.72 1.15
C PRO A 54 -3.08 -3.99 1.38
N ILE A 55 -3.65 -5.14 1.03
CA ILE A 55 -2.95 -6.43 1.02
C ILE A 55 -2.21 -6.56 -0.30
N TYR A 56 -1.01 -7.11 -0.28
CA TYR A 56 -0.14 -7.22 -1.46
C TYR A 56 -0.80 -7.94 -2.65
N ASN A 57 -1.61 -8.96 -2.38
CA ASN A 57 -2.34 -9.69 -3.42
C ASN A 57 -3.35 -8.79 -4.15
N SER A 58 -4.09 -7.98 -3.42
CA SER A 58 -5.05 -7.01 -3.98
C SER A 58 -4.32 -5.88 -4.71
N GLU A 59 -3.27 -5.34 -4.09
CA GLU A 59 -2.47 -4.25 -4.66
C GLU A 59 -1.78 -4.66 -5.95
N GLY A 60 -1.21 -5.86 -6.01
CA GLY A 60 -0.55 -6.38 -7.22
C GLY A 60 -1.48 -6.41 -8.43
N ARG A 61 -2.77 -6.68 -8.23
CA ARG A 61 -3.78 -6.58 -9.31
C ARG A 61 -3.95 -5.16 -9.81
N VAL A 62 -3.96 -4.17 -8.89
CA VAL A 62 -4.03 -2.75 -9.25
C VAL A 62 -2.76 -2.30 -9.96
N LEU A 63 -1.58 -2.75 -9.51
CA LEU A 63 -0.30 -2.42 -10.17
C LEU A 63 -0.32 -2.82 -11.65
N LEU A 64 -0.75 -4.04 -11.98
CA LEU A 64 -0.85 -4.45 -13.39
C LEU A 64 -1.91 -3.65 -14.15
N ALA A 65 -3.10 -3.47 -13.57
CA ALA A 65 -4.15 -2.69 -14.22
C ALA A 65 -3.68 -1.26 -14.54
N ARG A 66 -3.00 -0.59 -13.59
CA ARG A 66 -2.41 0.74 -13.80
C ARG A 66 -1.26 0.74 -14.81
N ALA A 67 -0.44 -0.32 -14.83
CA ALA A 67 0.67 -0.42 -15.79
C ALA A 67 0.16 -0.44 -17.24
N VAL A 68 -0.98 -1.09 -17.52
CA VAL A 68 -1.54 -1.25 -18.87
C VAL A 68 -2.65 -0.23 -19.20
N ALA A 69 -3.28 0.40 -18.22
CA ALA A 69 -4.32 1.40 -18.46
C ALA A 69 -3.78 2.59 -19.27
N PRO A 70 -4.60 3.22 -20.15
CA PRO A 70 -4.17 4.32 -21.00
C PRO A 70 -3.63 5.52 -20.21
N THR A 71 -2.68 6.24 -20.83
CA THR A 71 -2.08 7.48 -20.27
C THR A 71 -2.92 8.71 -20.54
N ASP A 72 -3.74 8.72 -21.59
CA ASP A 72 -4.46 9.89 -22.08
C ASP A 72 -5.51 10.44 -21.10
N ASN A 73 -5.94 9.62 -20.16
CA ASN A 73 -6.86 9.99 -19.09
C ASN A 73 -6.19 10.09 -17.69
N GLY A 74 -4.86 9.94 -17.64
CA GLY A 74 -4.07 9.98 -16.40
C GLY A 74 -4.25 8.76 -15.49
N VAL A 75 -4.97 7.70 -15.93
CA VAL A 75 -5.27 6.54 -15.09
C VAL A 75 -4.10 5.56 -14.98
N GLY A 76 -3.32 5.39 -16.06
CA GLY A 76 -2.25 4.40 -16.11
C GLY A 76 -1.04 4.83 -16.92
N LEU A 77 -0.17 3.87 -17.22
CA LEU A 77 1.12 4.08 -17.89
C LEU A 77 1.13 3.65 -19.35
N GLY A 78 0.05 3.03 -19.86
CA GLY A 78 -0.09 2.63 -21.27
C GLY A 78 0.89 1.57 -21.71
N GLY A 79 1.42 0.76 -20.78
CA GLY A 79 2.38 -0.29 -21.08
C GLY A 79 1.81 -1.35 -22.04
N THR A 80 2.60 -1.72 -23.02
CA THR A 80 2.24 -2.75 -24.01
C THR A 80 3.02 -4.04 -23.83
N LYS A 81 4.18 -3.96 -23.19
CA LYS A 81 5.02 -5.11 -22.84
C LYS A 81 5.57 -4.96 -21.44
N ILE A 82 4.97 -5.68 -20.52
CA ILE A 82 5.19 -5.48 -19.09
C ILE A 82 6.34 -6.36 -18.59
N GLY A 83 7.35 -5.70 -18.01
CA GLY A 83 8.38 -6.36 -17.21
C GLY A 83 7.95 -6.42 -15.74
N VAL A 84 8.27 -7.51 -15.05
CA VAL A 84 7.98 -7.66 -13.62
C VAL A 84 9.24 -8.15 -12.91
N VAL A 85 9.67 -7.42 -11.88
CA VAL A 85 10.75 -7.85 -10.98
C VAL A 85 10.17 -7.98 -9.58
N ALA A 86 10.29 -9.17 -8.99
CA ALA A 86 9.80 -9.42 -7.64
C ALA A 86 10.90 -9.98 -6.74
N THR A 87 10.94 -9.51 -5.48
CA THR A 87 11.75 -10.19 -4.46
C THR A 87 11.09 -11.51 -4.05
N THR A 88 11.93 -12.46 -3.59
CA THR A 88 11.46 -13.78 -3.14
C THR A 88 10.96 -13.80 -1.69
N ASP A 89 10.89 -12.64 -1.04
CA ASP A 89 10.30 -12.46 0.28
C ASP A 89 8.75 -12.35 0.21
N ASP A 90 8.11 -12.26 1.37
CA ASP A 90 6.64 -12.23 1.47
C ASP A 90 6.02 -11.04 0.73
N ALA A 91 6.68 -9.87 0.75
CA ALA A 91 6.18 -8.68 0.07
C ALA A 91 6.22 -8.88 -1.46
N GLY A 92 7.35 -9.32 -2.00
CA GLY A 92 7.50 -9.59 -3.43
C GLY A 92 6.58 -10.71 -3.90
N SER A 93 6.47 -11.79 -3.13
CA SER A 93 5.63 -12.95 -3.44
C SER A 93 4.14 -12.58 -3.48
N GLY A 94 3.66 -11.81 -2.49
CA GLY A 94 2.26 -11.37 -2.43
C GLY A 94 1.91 -10.42 -3.59
N LEU A 95 2.76 -9.40 -3.83
CA LEU A 95 2.54 -8.45 -4.93
C LEU A 95 2.53 -9.15 -6.29
N VAL A 96 3.53 -10.02 -6.57
CA VAL A 96 3.62 -10.71 -7.86
C VAL A 96 2.50 -11.72 -8.07
N TYR A 97 1.96 -12.33 -7.00
CA TYR A 97 0.76 -13.15 -7.11
C TYR A 97 -0.41 -12.34 -7.69
N GLY A 98 -0.68 -11.16 -7.14
CA GLY A 98 -1.71 -10.26 -7.65
C GLY A 98 -1.47 -9.81 -9.10
N VAL A 99 -0.23 -9.44 -9.43
CA VAL A 99 0.18 -9.08 -10.80
C VAL A 99 -0.11 -10.22 -11.78
N LYS A 100 0.32 -11.45 -11.48
CA LYS A 100 0.09 -12.62 -12.33
C LYS A 100 -1.40 -12.93 -12.49
N LYS A 101 -2.16 -12.91 -11.40
CA LYS A 101 -3.62 -13.13 -11.43
C LYS A 101 -4.32 -12.11 -12.33
N GLN A 102 -3.90 -10.84 -12.27
CA GLN A 102 -4.52 -9.81 -13.12
C GLN A 102 -4.05 -9.89 -14.57
N ALA A 103 -2.79 -10.29 -14.81
CA ALA A 103 -2.26 -10.53 -16.16
C ALA A 103 -3.04 -11.64 -16.86
N GLU A 104 -3.31 -12.75 -16.18
CA GLU A 104 -4.18 -13.83 -16.68
C GLU A 104 -5.59 -13.33 -17.00
N THR A 105 -6.18 -12.47 -16.13
CA THR A 105 -7.53 -11.94 -16.35
C THR A 105 -7.63 -11.04 -17.57
N LEU A 106 -6.57 -10.28 -17.87
CA LEU A 106 -6.52 -9.33 -18.98
C LEU A 106 -5.87 -9.91 -20.26
N ASP A 107 -5.41 -11.17 -20.23
CA ASP A 107 -4.63 -11.81 -21.30
C ASP A 107 -3.37 -11.00 -21.67
N VAL A 108 -2.67 -10.48 -20.65
CA VAL A 108 -1.44 -9.69 -20.79
C VAL A 108 -0.23 -10.58 -20.56
N GLU A 109 0.67 -10.65 -21.54
CA GLU A 109 1.95 -11.34 -21.40
C GLU A 109 2.92 -10.48 -20.55
N ILE A 110 3.54 -11.10 -19.54
CA ILE A 110 4.54 -10.45 -18.67
C ILE A 110 5.90 -11.13 -18.80
N VAL A 111 6.98 -10.35 -18.77
CA VAL A 111 8.35 -10.86 -18.66
C VAL A 111 8.76 -10.80 -17.19
N TYR A 112 8.77 -11.96 -16.53
CA TYR A 112 8.97 -12.05 -15.08
C TYR A 112 10.40 -12.43 -14.71
N GLN A 113 10.94 -11.76 -13.69
CA GLN A 113 12.21 -12.08 -13.02
C GLN A 113 12.04 -12.05 -11.51
N ASP A 114 12.51 -13.10 -10.82
CA ASP A 114 12.66 -13.11 -9.38
C ASP A 114 14.10 -12.74 -8.98
N VAL A 115 14.23 -12.06 -7.85
CA VAL A 115 15.52 -11.58 -7.31
C VAL A 115 15.57 -11.80 -5.79
N ASP A 116 16.76 -12.01 -5.26
CA ASP A 116 16.96 -12.06 -3.82
C ASP A 116 16.89 -10.62 -3.23
N ALA A 117 16.06 -10.42 -2.21
CA ALA A 117 15.92 -9.12 -1.54
C ALA A 117 17.23 -8.61 -0.91
N ALA A 118 18.16 -9.51 -0.57
CA ALA A 118 19.47 -9.16 0.00
C ALA A 118 20.56 -8.92 -1.06
N ALA A 119 20.30 -9.19 -2.34
CA ALA A 119 21.28 -8.93 -3.40
C ALA A 119 21.49 -7.43 -3.61
N THR A 120 22.70 -7.05 -3.96
CA THR A 120 23.13 -5.65 -4.16
C THR A 120 23.21 -5.25 -5.63
N ASP A 121 22.82 -6.14 -6.54
CA ASP A 121 22.84 -5.93 -7.99
C ASP A 121 21.72 -6.75 -8.66
N TYR A 122 20.91 -6.10 -9.49
CA TYR A 122 19.83 -6.70 -10.28
C TYR A 122 20.07 -6.57 -11.79
N SER A 123 21.31 -6.31 -12.23
CA SER A 123 21.65 -6.08 -13.64
C SER A 123 21.25 -7.24 -14.55
N ALA A 124 21.31 -8.49 -14.06
CA ALA A 124 20.88 -9.67 -14.82
C ALA A 124 19.37 -9.62 -15.13
N ALA A 125 18.52 -9.35 -14.13
CA ALA A 125 17.09 -9.20 -14.32
C ALA A 125 16.74 -8.01 -15.22
N VAL A 126 17.37 -6.86 -15.00
CA VAL A 126 17.21 -5.64 -15.80
C VAL A 126 17.54 -5.91 -17.29
N ASN A 127 18.66 -6.60 -17.56
CA ASN A 127 19.05 -6.95 -18.93
C ASN A 127 18.05 -7.89 -19.61
N VAL A 128 17.43 -8.81 -18.88
CA VAL A 128 16.36 -9.65 -19.44
C VAL A 128 15.18 -8.80 -19.88
N LEU A 129 14.69 -7.88 -19.03
CA LEU A 129 13.58 -6.99 -19.36
C LEU A 129 13.91 -6.08 -20.55
N LYS A 130 15.07 -5.44 -20.54
CA LYS A 130 15.56 -4.55 -21.59
C LYS A 130 15.66 -5.30 -22.94
N ASN A 131 16.26 -6.49 -22.96
CA ASN A 131 16.43 -7.31 -24.18
C ASN A 131 15.10 -7.82 -24.73
N ASN A 132 14.10 -8.01 -23.88
CA ASN A 132 12.74 -8.35 -24.29
C ASN A 132 11.93 -7.12 -24.76
N GLY A 133 12.45 -5.90 -24.58
CA GLY A 133 11.79 -4.67 -25.02
C GLY A 133 10.57 -4.32 -24.14
N CYS A 134 10.62 -4.62 -22.83
CA CYS A 134 9.59 -4.17 -21.94
C CYS A 134 9.57 -2.64 -21.84
N ASP A 135 8.39 -2.03 -21.89
CA ASP A 135 8.17 -0.60 -21.93
C ASP A 135 7.63 -0.02 -20.61
N VAL A 136 7.19 -0.87 -19.68
CA VAL A 136 6.88 -0.56 -18.28
C VAL A 136 7.39 -1.68 -17.39
N VAL A 137 7.93 -1.32 -16.21
CA VAL A 137 8.39 -2.29 -15.19
C VAL A 137 7.53 -2.19 -13.93
N ILE A 138 6.99 -3.31 -13.49
CA ILE A 138 6.34 -3.44 -12.18
C ILE A 138 7.38 -3.97 -11.18
N ALA A 139 7.66 -3.21 -10.12
CA ALA A 139 8.58 -3.58 -9.06
C ALA A 139 7.80 -4.09 -7.83
N CYS A 140 7.81 -5.40 -7.64
CA CYS A 140 7.15 -6.08 -6.53
C CYS A 140 8.18 -6.33 -5.41
N MET A 141 8.42 -5.33 -4.56
CA MET A 141 9.49 -5.37 -3.56
C MET A 141 9.35 -4.27 -2.51
N ASN A 142 10.14 -4.32 -1.47
CA ASN A 142 10.27 -3.26 -0.45
C ASN A 142 11.28 -2.16 -0.88
N GLN A 143 11.45 -1.13 -0.04
CA GLN A 143 12.26 0.07 -0.35
C GLN A 143 13.73 -0.22 -0.71
N ALA A 144 14.42 -1.07 0.07
CA ALA A 144 15.84 -1.33 -0.15
C ALA A 144 16.10 -2.09 -1.48
N PRO A 145 15.39 -3.18 -1.81
CA PRO A 145 15.46 -3.80 -3.13
C PRO A 145 15.06 -2.86 -4.28
N LEU A 146 14.07 -1.97 -4.08
CA LEU A 146 13.70 -0.98 -5.10
C LEU A 146 14.89 -0.05 -5.42
N ALA A 147 15.64 0.39 -4.41
CA ALA A 147 16.84 1.19 -4.63
C ALA A 147 17.88 0.45 -5.48
N THR A 148 18.07 -0.85 -5.24
CA THR A 148 18.96 -1.71 -6.04
C THR A 148 18.48 -1.84 -7.49
N LEU A 149 17.16 -2.04 -7.70
CA LEU A 149 16.57 -2.11 -9.03
C LEU A 149 16.77 -0.81 -9.80
N MET A 150 16.44 0.32 -9.19
CA MET A 150 16.55 1.64 -9.81
C MET A 150 18.00 1.99 -10.17
N ALA A 151 18.97 1.65 -9.31
CA ALA A 151 20.39 1.80 -9.61
C ALA A 151 20.82 0.91 -10.78
N SER A 152 20.39 -0.37 -10.80
CA SER A 152 20.70 -1.30 -11.89
C SER A 152 20.09 -0.86 -13.23
N MET A 153 18.89 -0.27 -13.23
CA MET A 153 18.26 0.29 -14.42
C MET A 153 19.01 1.53 -14.93
N ARG A 154 19.43 2.42 -14.02
CA ARG A 154 20.28 3.58 -14.36
C ARG A 154 21.58 3.14 -15.01
N ASP A 155 22.30 2.21 -14.39
CA ASP A 155 23.62 1.75 -14.83
C ASP A 155 23.53 0.96 -16.16
N ALA A 156 22.40 0.35 -16.44
CA ALA A 156 22.10 -0.29 -17.72
C ALA A 156 21.59 0.69 -18.80
N ASP A 157 21.41 1.99 -18.50
CA ASP A 157 20.72 2.94 -19.37
C ASP A 157 19.39 2.40 -19.91
N TYR A 158 18.57 1.88 -18.98
CA TYR A 158 17.24 1.34 -19.28
C TYR A 158 16.19 2.35 -18.82
N ASN A 159 15.69 3.13 -19.78
CA ASN A 159 14.84 4.29 -19.58
C ASN A 159 13.39 3.95 -19.91
N VAL A 160 12.68 3.40 -18.94
CA VAL A 160 11.25 3.10 -18.97
C VAL A 160 10.63 3.41 -17.61
N ASP A 161 9.33 3.62 -17.59
CA ASP A 161 8.60 3.89 -16.36
C ASP A 161 8.53 2.67 -15.45
N VAL A 162 8.58 2.93 -14.14
CA VAL A 162 8.48 1.92 -13.08
C VAL A 162 7.25 2.19 -12.24
N ILE A 163 6.44 1.18 -11.97
CA ILE A 163 5.36 1.26 -11.00
C ILE A 163 5.63 0.29 -9.84
N THR A 164 5.39 0.75 -8.61
CA THR A 164 5.66 -0.02 -7.39
C THR A 164 4.58 0.19 -6.32
N SER A 165 4.68 -0.57 -5.25
CA SER A 165 3.80 -0.54 -4.10
C SER A 165 3.99 0.72 -3.24
N TYR A 166 2.92 1.13 -2.54
CA TYR A 166 2.96 2.18 -1.53
C TYR A 166 3.97 1.91 -0.41
N VAL A 167 4.27 0.65 -0.11
CA VAL A 167 5.28 0.30 0.93
C VAL A 167 6.70 0.59 0.49
N SER A 168 6.96 0.71 -0.80
CA SER A 168 8.29 0.91 -1.38
C SER A 168 8.62 2.38 -1.62
N ALA A 169 7.59 3.23 -1.66
CA ALA A 169 7.70 4.58 -2.15
C ALA A 169 7.29 5.61 -1.07
N SER A 170 8.25 6.40 -0.65
CA SER A 170 8.00 7.61 0.13
C SER A 170 8.66 8.80 -0.56
N ALA A 171 8.25 10.03 -0.27
CA ALA A 171 8.87 11.23 -0.82
C ALA A 171 10.39 11.23 -0.57
N VAL A 172 10.83 10.83 0.62
CA VAL A 172 12.25 10.73 0.98
C VAL A 172 12.99 9.70 0.12
N THR A 173 12.41 8.48 -0.03
CA THR A 173 13.03 7.41 -0.82
C THR A 173 13.10 7.78 -2.30
N LEU A 174 12.00 8.26 -2.86
CA LEU A 174 11.95 8.62 -4.28
C LEU A 174 12.75 9.88 -4.58
N GLY A 175 12.77 10.86 -3.67
CA GLY A 175 13.62 12.04 -3.78
C GLY A 175 15.11 11.71 -3.87
N ALA A 176 15.58 10.75 -3.05
CA ALA A 176 16.95 10.24 -3.15
C ALA A 176 17.26 9.59 -4.52
N PHE A 177 16.26 9.01 -5.19
CA PHE A 177 16.42 8.47 -6.55
C PHE A 177 16.51 9.59 -7.61
N VAL A 178 15.84 10.71 -7.41
CA VAL A 178 16.02 11.92 -8.25
C VAL A 178 17.43 12.45 -8.08
N GLU A 179 17.89 12.64 -6.85
CA GLU A 179 19.22 13.17 -6.54
C GLU A 179 20.36 12.33 -7.13
N ASN A 180 20.23 11.00 -7.12
CA ASN A 180 21.27 10.11 -7.65
C ASN A 180 21.13 9.78 -9.14
N GLY A 181 20.14 10.37 -9.83
CA GLY A 181 19.87 10.16 -11.26
C GLY A 181 19.21 8.83 -11.60
N SER A 182 18.71 8.08 -10.62
CA SER A 182 17.95 6.87 -10.88
C SER A 182 16.51 7.14 -11.31
N VAL A 183 15.96 8.31 -10.98
CA VAL A 183 14.69 8.84 -11.50
C VAL A 183 14.99 10.08 -12.34
N THR A 184 14.45 10.12 -13.56
CA THR A 184 14.63 11.18 -14.55
C THR A 184 13.31 11.39 -15.31
N ALA A 185 13.27 12.34 -16.24
CA ALA A 185 12.11 12.55 -17.11
C ALA A 185 11.79 11.31 -17.99
N ASP A 186 12.82 10.55 -18.38
CA ASP A 186 12.70 9.37 -19.24
C ASP A 186 12.59 8.04 -18.45
N ARG A 187 12.68 8.09 -17.14
CA ARG A 187 12.55 6.95 -16.21
C ARG A 187 11.88 7.43 -14.93
N ARG A 188 10.57 7.48 -14.95
CA ARG A 188 9.75 7.89 -13.81
C ARG A 188 9.48 6.70 -12.89
N VAL A 189 9.24 6.99 -11.62
CA VAL A 189 8.70 6.01 -10.66
C VAL A 189 7.32 6.47 -10.23
N TYR A 190 6.39 5.55 -10.36
CA TYR A 190 5.02 5.69 -9.90
C TYR A 190 4.78 4.75 -8.73
N SER A 191 3.95 5.15 -7.81
CA SER A 191 3.54 4.31 -6.68
C SER A 191 2.05 4.37 -6.47
N THR A 192 1.48 3.28 -6.02
CA THR A 192 0.15 3.28 -5.46
C THR A 192 0.12 4.08 -4.16
N ALA A 193 -1.05 4.61 -3.80
CA ALA A 193 -1.31 5.21 -2.50
C ALA A 193 -2.76 4.93 -2.10
N TRP A 194 -2.99 4.63 -0.84
CA TRP A 194 -4.33 4.35 -0.30
C TRP A 194 -4.85 5.48 0.59
N LEU A 195 -3.99 6.44 0.92
CA LEU A 195 -4.34 7.67 1.58
C LEU A 195 -4.26 8.82 0.58
N ASP A 196 -5.20 9.74 0.64
CA ASP A 196 -5.31 10.88 -0.25
C ASP A 196 -5.38 12.17 0.56
N THR A 197 -4.31 12.94 0.50
CA THR A 197 -4.21 14.28 1.07
C THR A 197 -4.39 15.39 0.02
N SER A 198 -4.72 15.03 -1.21
CA SER A 198 -4.91 15.99 -2.31
C SER A 198 -6.30 16.64 -2.29
N THR A 199 -7.28 15.97 -1.65
CA THR A 199 -8.63 16.54 -1.44
C THR A 199 -8.66 17.45 -0.23
N GLU A 200 -9.62 18.37 -0.17
CA GLU A 200 -9.83 19.27 0.98
C GLU A 200 -10.12 18.46 2.26
N GLU A 201 -10.93 17.41 2.16
CA GLU A 201 -11.28 16.53 3.28
C GLU A 201 -10.06 15.72 3.75
N GLY A 202 -9.33 15.08 2.86
CA GLY A 202 -8.14 14.29 3.19
C GLY A 202 -7.02 15.15 3.78
N MET A 203 -6.84 16.38 3.30
CA MET A 203 -5.91 17.34 3.88
C MET A 203 -6.35 17.77 5.28
N ALA A 204 -7.64 18.00 5.52
CA ALA A 204 -8.17 18.34 6.85
C ALA A 204 -7.95 17.19 7.86
N ASP A 205 -8.16 15.95 7.43
CA ASP A 205 -7.88 14.75 8.24
C ASP A 205 -6.38 14.63 8.55
N TYR A 206 -5.52 14.88 7.54
CA TYR A 206 -4.07 14.89 7.74
C TYR A 206 -3.63 15.96 8.74
N MET A 207 -4.16 17.17 8.63
CA MET A 207 -3.85 18.26 9.58
C MET A 207 -4.35 17.97 11.00
N THR A 208 -5.44 17.21 11.14
CA THR A 208 -5.94 16.74 12.44
C THR A 208 -4.97 15.73 13.06
N PHE A 209 -4.52 14.74 12.27
CA PHE A 209 -3.48 13.80 12.68
C PHE A 209 -2.18 14.52 13.05
N TYR A 210 -1.67 15.39 12.17
CA TYR A 210 -0.45 16.16 12.37
C TYR A 210 -0.50 16.96 13.67
N GLY A 211 -1.59 17.71 13.89
CA GLY A 211 -1.77 18.53 15.09
C GLY A 211 -1.81 17.69 16.37
N ALA A 212 -2.49 16.54 16.35
CA ALA A 212 -2.56 15.65 17.51
C ALA A 212 -1.19 15.05 17.85
N MET A 213 -0.44 14.57 16.86
CA MET A 213 0.89 14.00 17.08
C MET A 213 1.90 15.05 17.53
N SER A 214 1.91 16.22 16.88
CA SER A 214 2.79 17.34 17.24
C SER A 214 2.55 17.82 18.68
N ALA A 215 1.29 17.98 19.06
CA ALA A 215 0.93 18.38 20.43
C ALA A 215 1.40 17.34 21.46
N TRP A 216 1.15 16.06 21.19
CA TRP A 216 1.58 14.98 22.08
C TRP A 216 3.10 14.92 22.23
N GLU A 217 3.85 15.08 21.14
CA GLU A 217 5.32 15.13 21.17
C GLU A 217 5.85 16.28 22.03
N LEU A 218 5.33 17.49 21.81
CA LEU A 218 5.74 18.67 22.56
C LEU A 218 5.46 18.52 24.06
N GLU A 219 4.32 17.95 24.45
CA GLU A 219 3.98 17.64 25.82
C GLU A 219 4.92 16.60 26.46
N ASN A 220 5.48 15.70 25.65
CA ASN A 220 6.39 14.63 26.09
C ASN A 220 7.88 14.94 25.83
N GLY A 221 8.22 16.20 25.50
CA GLY A 221 9.59 16.68 25.36
C GLY A 221 10.26 16.37 24.03
N GLY A 222 9.48 16.04 22.99
CA GLY A 222 9.94 15.86 21.61
C GLY A 222 9.99 17.18 20.83
N THR A 223 10.29 17.07 19.53
CA THR A 223 10.43 18.22 18.62
C THR A 223 9.11 18.71 18.02
N GLY A 224 8.07 17.89 18.09
CA GLY A 224 6.76 18.13 17.48
C GLY A 224 6.63 17.65 16.04
N ASN A 225 7.68 17.01 15.46
CA ASN A 225 7.69 16.57 14.08
C ASN A 225 8.06 15.08 13.89
N ASP A 226 8.61 14.43 14.91
CA ASP A 226 9.18 13.09 14.76
C ASP A 226 8.09 12.02 14.45
N TYR A 227 6.92 12.13 15.09
CA TYR A 227 5.77 11.27 14.82
C TYR A 227 4.77 11.88 13.84
N ALA A 228 4.62 13.20 13.84
CA ALA A 228 3.69 13.90 12.94
C ALA A 228 4.02 13.69 11.44
N LEU A 229 5.29 13.42 11.11
CA LEU A 229 5.75 13.11 9.76
C LEU A 229 6.03 11.60 9.53
N ASN A 230 5.67 10.75 10.49
CA ASN A 230 6.01 9.32 10.47
C ASN A 230 4.81 8.47 9.97
N SER A 231 5.02 7.72 8.89
CA SER A 231 3.98 6.85 8.30
C SER A 231 3.51 5.73 9.24
N TYR A 232 4.38 5.25 10.13
CA TYR A 232 3.99 4.25 11.14
C TYR A 232 3.12 4.85 12.23
N ALA A 233 3.38 6.10 12.63
CA ALA A 233 2.51 6.83 13.56
C ALA A 233 1.13 7.07 12.92
N MET A 234 1.09 7.42 11.63
CA MET A 234 -0.15 7.56 10.87
C MET A 234 -0.94 6.24 10.83
N ALA A 235 -0.29 5.12 10.56
CA ALA A 235 -0.93 3.81 10.59
C ALA A 235 -1.50 3.49 11.99
N GLY A 236 -0.75 3.80 13.05
CA GLY A 236 -1.22 3.65 14.44
C GLY A 236 -2.42 4.56 14.78
N TYR A 237 -2.44 5.78 14.26
CA TYR A 237 -3.56 6.71 14.40
C TYR A 237 -4.83 6.17 13.73
N ILE A 238 -4.72 5.69 12.49
CA ILE A 238 -5.84 5.09 11.75
C ILE A 238 -6.36 3.84 12.48
N ALA A 239 -5.47 2.98 12.97
CA ALA A 239 -5.85 1.81 13.76
C ALA A 239 -6.64 2.18 15.01
N GLY A 240 -6.18 3.21 15.74
CA GLY A 240 -6.86 3.74 16.92
C GLY A 240 -8.21 4.34 16.59
N ASP A 241 -8.31 5.08 15.50
CA ASP A 241 -9.55 5.73 15.07
C ASP A 241 -10.63 4.70 14.71
N ILE A 242 -10.31 3.68 13.90
CA ILE A 242 -11.26 2.59 13.57
C ILE A 242 -11.72 1.87 14.83
N PHE A 243 -10.79 1.55 15.73
CA PHE A 243 -11.14 0.90 17.00
C PHE A 243 -12.09 1.75 17.84
N ILE A 244 -11.87 3.08 17.90
CA ILE A 244 -12.75 4.01 18.61
C ILE A 244 -14.12 4.11 17.93
N GLN A 245 -14.19 4.14 16.58
CA GLN A 245 -15.45 4.11 15.85
C GLN A 245 -16.25 2.85 16.20
N ALA A 246 -15.59 1.67 16.22
CA ALA A 246 -16.23 0.41 16.59
C ALA A 246 -16.75 0.41 18.05
N LEU A 247 -15.98 0.96 19.00
CA LEU A 247 -16.42 1.08 20.39
C LEU A 247 -17.61 2.02 20.53
N LYS A 248 -17.65 3.14 19.80
CA LYS A 248 -18.78 4.07 19.78
C LYS A 248 -20.04 3.41 19.22
N ALA A 249 -19.92 2.71 18.09
CA ALA A 249 -21.02 1.96 17.50
C ALA A 249 -21.55 0.87 18.45
N LEU A 250 -20.67 0.21 19.20
CA LEU A 250 -21.06 -0.79 20.21
C LEU A 250 -21.82 -0.12 21.37
N ASP A 251 -21.35 1.02 21.89
CA ASP A 251 -22.03 1.78 22.94
C ASP A 251 -23.43 2.26 22.50
N GLU A 252 -23.51 2.80 21.29
CA GLU A 252 -24.78 3.25 20.69
C GLU A 252 -25.77 2.10 20.46
N SER A 253 -25.28 0.88 20.24
CA SER A 253 -26.14 -0.32 20.09
C SER A 253 -26.73 -0.79 21.43
N GLY A 254 -26.19 -0.36 22.55
CA GLY A 254 -26.56 -0.81 23.89
C GLY A 254 -26.14 -2.23 24.22
N LEU A 255 -25.31 -2.86 23.40
CA LEU A 255 -24.79 -4.21 23.64
C LEU A 255 -23.66 -4.18 24.68
N GLU A 256 -23.50 -5.28 25.40
CA GLU A 256 -22.40 -5.46 26.36
C GLU A 256 -21.05 -5.53 25.65
N LEU A 257 -20.02 -4.90 26.21
CA LEU A 257 -18.64 -4.98 25.71
C LEU A 257 -18.06 -6.40 25.93
N ASN A 258 -18.09 -7.20 24.90
CA ASN A 258 -17.44 -8.51 24.82
C ASN A 258 -16.98 -8.78 23.38
N TRP A 259 -16.20 -9.84 23.15
CA TRP A 259 -15.64 -10.14 21.83
C TRP A 259 -16.70 -10.43 20.77
N ALA A 260 -17.76 -11.15 21.12
CA ALA A 260 -18.81 -11.49 20.16
C ALA A 260 -19.52 -10.25 19.65
N ASN A 261 -20.01 -9.40 20.57
CA ASN A 261 -20.69 -8.16 20.20
C ASN A 261 -19.78 -7.18 19.47
N PHE A 262 -18.49 -7.11 19.87
CA PHE A 262 -17.51 -6.28 19.15
C PHE A 262 -17.30 -6.76 17.71
N ASN A 263 -17.13 -8.07 17.51
CA ASN A 263 -17.00 -8.64 16.17
C ASN A 263 -18.28 -8.45 15.33
N ASP A 264 -19.45 -8.55 15.93
CA ASP A 264 -20.72 -8.27 15.23
C ASP A 264 -20.81 -6.80 14.78
N ILE A 265 -20.35 -5.86 15.61
CA ILE A 265 -20.26 -4.43 15.27
C ILE A 265 -19.25 -4.19 14.14
N MET A 266 -18.07 -4.82 14.20
CA MET A 266 -17.07 -4.71 13.15
C MET A 266 -17.62 -5.19 11.78
N GLU A 267 -18.43 -6.24 11.77
CA GLU A 267 -19.07 -6.77 10.55
C GLU A 267 -20.24 -5.90 10.06
N ALA A 268 -20.94 -5.20 10.96
CA ALA A 268 -22.13 -4.43 10.63
C ALA A 268 -21.85 -2.96 10.28
N THR A 269 -20.65 -2.46 10.59
CA THR A 269 -20.32 -1.05 10.48
C THR A 269 -19.44 -0.79 9.26
N GLU A 270 -19.78 0.26 8.49
CA GLU A 270 -18.86 0.86 7.53
C GLU A 270 -18.05 1.94 8.25
N PHE A 271 -16.72 1.81 8.20
CA PHE A 271 -15.80 2.71 8.89
C PHE A 271 -15.26 3.75 7.93
N LYS A 272 -15.24 5.02 8.36
CA LYS A 272 -14.53 6.08 7.65
C LYS A 272 -13.04 5.98 7.99
N LEU A 273 -12.19 6.01 6.97
CA LEU A 273 -10.73 6.05 7.14
C LEU A 273 -10.24 7.50 7.17
N PRO A 274 -9.49 7.91 8.19
CA PRO A 274 -8.78 9.19 8.12
C PRO A 274 -7.91 9.26 6.87
N MET A 275 -8.00 10.35 6.11
CA MET A 275 -7.28 10.54 4.83
C MET A 275 -7.60 9.51 3.74
N GLY A 276 -8.60 8.69 3.91
CA GLY A 276 -8.99 7.64 2.98
C GLY A 276 -10.48 7.68 2.66
N GLY A 277 -10.99 6.63 2.06
CA GLY A 277 -12.42 6.42 1.84
C GLY A 277 -13.09 5.76 3.04
N THR A 278 -13.89 4.75 2.74
CA THR A 278 -14.52 3.88 3.75
C THR A 278 -14.01 2.45 3.61
N ILE A 279 -14.18 1.66 4.68
CA ILE A 279 -13.92 0.23 4.67
C ILE A 279 -15.07 -0.50 5.37
N SER A 280 -15.44 -1.65 4.84
CA SER A 280 -16.45 -2.56 5.42
C SER A 280 -15.86 -3.95 5.55
N PHE A 281 -16.23 -4.64 6.62
CA PHE A 281 -15.87 -6.04 6.87
C PHE A 281 -17.09 -6.97 6.75
N ALA A 282 -18.17 -6.48 6.17
CA ALA A 282 -19.44 -7.22 6.04
C ALA A 282 -19.24 -8.55 5.29
N ASN A 283 -20.02 -9.56 5.67
CA ASN A 283 -19.98 -10.90 5.05
C ASN A 283 -18.63 -11.62 5.16
N GLY A 284 -17.79 -11.23 6.12
CA GLY A 284 -16.46 -11.83 6.27
C GLY A 284 -15.42 -11.28 5.28
N ASP A 285 -15.68 -10.14 4.66
CA ASP A 285 -14.71 -9.47 3.79
C ASP A 285 -13.44 -9.09 4.58
N ARG A 286 -12.31 -9.57 4.11
CA ARG A 286 -10.97 -9.28 4.64
C ARG A 286 -10.01 -8.93 3.49
N LEU A 287 -10.54 -8.23 2.48
CA LEU A 287 -9.77 -7.76 1.33
C LEU A 287 -8.97 -6.50 1.63
N ALA A 288 -9.26 -5.84 2.75
CA ALA A 288 -8.71 -4.53 3.10
C ALA A 288 -9.09 -3.43 2.08
N VAL A 289 -8.34 -2.33 2.05
CA VAL A 289 -8.53 -1.28 1.06
C VAL A 289 -8.06 -1.78 -0.31
N THR A 290 -8.95 -1.75 -1.31
CA THR A 290 -8.68 -2.15 -2.70
C THR A 290 -8.71 -0.98 -3.68
N SER A 291 -9.07 0.22 -3.22
CA SER A 291 -9.08 1.44 -4.02
C SER A 291 -7.81 2.24 -3.78
N LEU A 292 -7.06 2.55 -4.86
CA LEU A 292 -5.73 3.13 -4.76
C LEU A 292 -5.58 4.31 -5.74
N ALA A 293 -4.91 5.36 -5.28
CA ALA A 293 -4.39 6.44 -6.11
C ALA A 293 -3.11 6.02 -6.82
N LEU A 294 -2.68 6.81 -7.79
CA LEU A 294 -1.37 6.71 -8.42
C LEU A 294 -0.62 8.03 -8.21
N ASN A 295 0.55 7.95 -7.62
CA ASN A 295 1.44 9.07 -7.38
C ASN A 295 2.74 8.90 -8.15
N THR A 296 3.46 10.01 -8.35
CA THR A 296 4.87 10.04 -8.80
C THR A 296 5.64 11.01 -7.92
N ILE A 297 6.95 11.14 -8.15
CA ILE A 297 7.79 12.12 -7.46
C ILE A 297 8.06 13.31 -8.36
N SER A 298 8.04 14.54 -7.83
CA SER A 298 8.50 15.72 -8.54
C SER A 298 9.96 15.57 -8.93
N LEU A 299 10.36 16.15 -10.07
CA LEU A 299 11.77 16.19 -10.46
C LEU A 299 12.45 17.50 -10.00
N GLU A 300 11.65 18.44 -9.50
CA GLU A 300 12.10 19.70 -8.96
C GLU A 300 12.02 19.68 -7.43
N TYR A 301 12.98 20.36 -6.81
CA TYR A 301 13.00 20.53 -5.37
C TYR A 301 11.90 21.53 -4.97
N GLY A 302 10.98 21.11 -4.09
CA GLY A 302 9.85 21.94 -3.69
C GLY A 302 10.24 23.13 -2.80
N GLU A 303 9.36 24.12 -2.70
CA GLU A 303 9.50 25.24 -1.76
C GLU A 303 9.54 24.78 -0.29
N SER A 304 8.97 23.61 -0.01
CA SER A 304 9.02 22.89 1.28
C SER A 304 10.44 22.46 1.69
N GLY A 305 11.41 22.47 0.77
CA GLY A 305 12.78 22.02 1.02
C GLY A 305 12.99 20.52 0.85
N TYR A 306 12.10 19.82 0.12
CA TYR A 306 12.23 18.42 -0.29
C TYR A 306 11.47 18.13 -1.58
N TYR A 307 11.69 16.97 -2.18
CA TYR A 307 10.89 16.49 -3.30
C TYR A 307 9.51 16.06 -2.83
N GLU A 308 8.49 16.38 -3.61
CA GLU A 308 7.09 16.13 -3.24
C GLU A 308 6.48 15.00 -4.08
N LEU A 309 5.57 14.24 -3.48
CA LEU A 309 4.74 13.31 -4.24
C LEU A 309 3.66 14.10 -4.97
N GLU A 310 3.52 13.82 -6.26
CA GLU A 310 2.53 14.42 -7.14
C GLU A 310 1.44 13.40 -7.45
N LEU A 311 0.18 13.80 -7.28
CA LEU A 311 -0.96 12.98 -7.64
C LEU A 311 -1.07 12.88 -9.17
N VAL A 312 -1.03 11.65 -9.70
CA VAL A 312 -1.25 11.38 -11.13
C VAL A 312 -2.70 10.97 -11.37
N SER A 313 -3.25 10.13 -10.50
CA SER A 313 -4.64 9.68 -10.57
C SER A 313 -5.22 9.59 -9.16
N PRO A 314 -6.47 10.05 -8.95
CA PRO A 314 -7.14 9.94 -7.66
C PRO A 314 -7.34 8.48 -7.25
N ILE A 315 -7.80 8.28 -6.01
CA ILE A 315 -8.21 6.96 -5.54
C ILE A 315 -9.31 6.42 -6.46
N MET A 316 -9.05 5.24 -7.03
CA MET A 316 -9.97 4.50 -7.90
C MET A 316 -9.99 3.04 -7.49
N SER A 317 -11.17 2.41 -7.58
CA SER A 317 -11.28 0.96 -7.44
C SER A 317 -10.59 0.23 -8.61
N LEU A 318 -10.25 -1.04 -8.40
CA LEU A 318 -9.73 -1.88 -9.48
C LEU A 318 -10.72 -1.93 -10.66
N GLU A 319 -12.02 -2.00 -10.39
CA GLU A 319 -13.06 -2.05 -11.42
C GLU A 319 -13.08 -0.77 -12.28
N ASP A 320 -12.95 0.41 -11.63
CA ASP A 320 -12.91 1.69 -12.34
C ASP A 320 -11.65 1.80 -13.23
N VAL A 321 -10.50 1.32 -12.74
CA VAL A 321 -9.28 1.26 -13.56
C VAL A 321 -9.48 0.33 -14.75
N LEU A 322 -10.02 -0.87 -14.53
CA LEU A 322 -10.26 -1.86 -15.60
C LEU A 322 -11.26 -1.34 -16.64
N ALA A 323 -12.24 -0.54 -16.25
CA ALA A 323 -13.18 0.07 -17.17
C ALA A 323 -12.53 1.03 -18.20
N THR A 324 -11.31 1.49 -17.94
CA THR A 324 -10.53 2.33 -18.87
C THR A 324 -9.71 1.52 -19.89
N ILE A 325 -9.50 0.23 -19.62
CA ILE A 325 -8.75 -0.66 -20.50
C ILE A 325 -9.72 -1.20 -21.55
N LYS A 326 -9.45 -0.92 -22.82
CA LYS A 326 -10.30 -1.31 -23.95
C LYS A 326 -9.78 -2.57 -24.63
#